data_4f61847541a9bf9170aa58c875ba8c9a
#
_entry.id   4f61847541a9bf9170aa58c875ba8c9a
#
_cell.length_a   1.000
_cell.length_b   1.000
_cell.length_c   1.000
_cell.angle_alpha   90.00
_cell.angle_beta   90.00
_cell.angle_gamma   90.00
#
_symmetry.space_group_name_H-M   'P 1'
#
loop_
_entity.id
_entity.type
_entity.pdbx_description
1 polymer ?
#
loop_
_entity_poly.entity_id
_entity_poly.type
_entity_poly.pdbx_seq_one_letter_code
_entity_poly.pdbx_strand_id
1 'polypeptide(L)'
;MVRHHTPSLSFEVFPPNPAVGNEKIMAALKEMQDLVPHFISVTASNNKFNIEETTVRLADFICNDLHIPTIAHLPAVYLTKEMVTETLTALDKVGVHKVLALRGDILPDVEPQKDFVYATDLIEYIKKEAPHFEIVGACYPEGHPDSPNQISDIQNLKKKVDTGCS
;
A
#
# COMPACT_ATOMS: atom_id res chain seq x y z
N MET A 1 -9.47 9.88 33.29
CA MET A 1 -10.05 10.62 32.19
C MET A 1 -10.10 9.68 31.01
N VAL A 2 -11.27 9.17 30.64
CA VAL A 2 -11.43 8.28 29.47
C VAL A 2 -11.33 9.19 28.25
N ARG A 3 -10.29 9.05 27.45
CA ARG A 3 -10.21 9.73 26.15
C ARG A 3 -11.25 9.07 25.23
N HIS A 4 -12.33 9.76 24.95
CA HIS A 4 -13.24 9.36 23.89
C HIS A 4 -12.51 9.53 22.55
N HIS A 5 -11.88 8.47 22.07
CA HIS A 5 -11.39 8.44 20.69
C HIS A 5 -12.60 8.25 19.78
N THR A 6 -12.88 9.22 18.96
CA THR A 6 -13.81 9.04 17.83
C THR A 6 -13.23 7.94 16.93
N PRO A 7 -13.97 6.86 16.65
CA PRO A 7 -13.46 5.83 15.74
C PRO A 7 -13.14 6.45 14.37
N SER A 8 -12.03 6.03 13.78
CA SER A 8 -11.67 6.40 12.41
C SER A 8 -12.27 5.40 11.42
N LEU A 9 -12.84 5.91 10.33
CA LEU A 9 -13.33 5.11 9.22
C LEU A 9 -12.31 5.15 8.09
N SER A 10 -11.99 4.02 7.53
CA SER A 10 -11.16 3.91 6.32
C SER A 10 -11.66 2.76 5.46
N PHE A 11 -11.34 2.82 4.18
CA PHE A 11 -11.67 1.78 3.23
C PHE A 11 -10.41 1.28 2.54
N GLU A 12 -10.45 0.02 2.13
CA GLU A 12 -9.49 -0.56 1.21
C GLU A 12 -10.20 -0.93 -0.08
N VAL A 13 -9.62 -0.54 -1.21
CA VAL A 13 -10.22 -0.77 -2.53
C VAL A 13 -9.23 -1.47 -3.46
N PHE A 14 -9.79 -2.28 -4.34
CA PHE A 14 -9.04 -3.04 -5.33
C PHE A 14 -9.19 -2.38 -6.69
N PRO A 15 -8.08 -2.05 -7.39
CA PRO A 15 -8.17 -1.59 -8.76
C PRO A 15 -8.91 -2.64 -9.61
N PRO A 16 -9.88 -2.23 -10.42
CA PRO A 16 -10.57 -3.15 -11.31
C PRO A 16 -9.61 -3.66 -12.39
N ASN A 17 -9.98 -4.80 -12.98
CA ASN A 17 -9.27 -5.25 -14.18
C ASN A 17 -9.43 -4.18 -15.27
N PRO A 18 -8.34 -3.69 -15.92
CA PRO A 18 -8.40 -2.67 -16.95
C PRO A 18 -9.38 -3.00 -18.10
N ALA A 19 -9.58 -4.28 -18.40
CA ALA A 19 -10.52 -4.74 -19.42
C ALA A 19 -12.01 -4.51 -19.06
N VAL A 20 -12.34 -4.30 -17.79
CA VAL A 20 -13.73 -4.13 -17.30
C VAL A 20 -14.13 -2.66 -17.17
N GLY A 21 -13.17 -1.75 -17.22
CA GLY A 21 -13.37 -0.31 -17.04
C GLY A 21 -13.49 0.11 -15.56
N ASN A 22 -13.27 1.40 -15.32
CA ASN A 22 -13.21 1.97 -13.97
C ASN A 22 -14.55 2.59 -13.50
N GLU A 23 -15.58 2.63 -14.35
CA GLU A 23 -16.81 3.39 -14.07
C GLU A 23 -17.52 2.95 -12.79
N LYS A 24 -17.62 1.64 -12.56
CA LYS A 24 -18.30 1.09 -11.37
C LYS A 24 -17.56 1.43 -10.07
N ILE A 25 -16.23 1.30 -10.06
CA ILE A 25 -15.44 1.61 -8.87
C ILE A 25 -15.45 3.12 -8.60
N MET A 26 -15.36 3.94 -9.63
CA MET A 26 -15.44 5.41 -9.48
C MET A 26 -16.80 5.87 -8.95
N ALA A 27 -17.89 5.25 -9.38
CA ALA A 27 -19.23 5.52 -8.84
C ALA A 27 -19.33 5.15 -7.36
N ALA A 28 -18.87 3.94 -6.99
CA ALA A 28 -18.86 3.50 -5.60
C ALA A 28 -17.99 4.39 -4.70
N LEU A 29 -16.82 4.83 -5.19
CA LEU A 29 -15.94 5.73 -4.45
C LEU A 29 -16.57 7.10 -4.20
N LYS A 30 -17.33 7.62 -5.15
CA LYS A 30 -18.10 8.87 -4.96
C LYS A 30 -19.16 8.73 -3.85
N GLU A 31 -19.85 7.59 -3.78
CA GLU A 31 -20.79 7.32 -2.69
C GLU A 31 -20.07 7.16 -1.34
N MET A 32 -18.87 6.57 -1.32
CA MET A 32 -18.06 6.45 -0.11
C MET A 32 -17.55 7.80 0.42
N GLN A 33 -17.42 8.81 -0.43
CA GLN A 33 -17.01 10.16 -0.03
C GLN A 33 -17.98 10.76 1.01
N ASP A 34 -19.27 10.51 0.90
CA ASP A 34 -20.31 10.99 1.83
C ASP A 34 -20.14 10.43 3.24
N LEU A 35 -19.41 9.31 3.41
CA LEU A 35 -19.09 8.72 4.70
C LEU A 35 -17.88 9.38 5.39
N VAL A 36 -17.25 10.34 4.74
CA VAL A 36 -16.10 11.12 5.25
C VAL A 36 -14.99 10.22 5.82
N PRO A 37 -14.44 9.29 5.02
CA PRO A 37 -13.37 8.43 5.49
C PRO A 37 -12.09 9.23 5.78
N HIS A 38 -11.31 8.77 6.77
CA HIS A 38 -10.03 9.38 7.10
C HIS A 38 -8.98 9.14 6.01
N PHE A 39 -9.06 8.00 5.36
CA PHE A 39 -8.25 7.66 4.18
C PHE A 39 -8.89 6.49 3.41
N ILE A 40 -8.47 6.34 2.18
CA ILE A 40 -8.73 5.13 1.38
C ILE A 40 -7.39 4.56 0.93
N SER A 41 -7.19 3.25 1.14
CA SER A 41 -6.02 2.55 0.62
C SER A 41 -6.35 1.82 -0.68
N VAL A 42 -5.40 1.83 -1.60
CA VAL A 42 -5.53 1.20 -2.92
C VAL A 42 -4.57 0.04 -3.01
N THR A 43 -5.09 -1.18 -3.15
CA THR A 43 -4.25 -2.37 -3.26
C THR A 43 -3.47 -2.37 -4.58
N ALA A 44 -2.35 -3.08 -4.61
CA ALA A 44 -1.69 -3.39 -5.87
C ALA A 44 -2.57 -4.36 -6.66
N SER A 45 -2.75 -4.07 -7.94
CA SER A 45 -3.47 -4.95 -8.86
C SER A 45 -2.80 -6.33 -8.92
N ASN A 46 -3.63 -7.39 -9.05
CA ASN A 46 -3.11 -8.73 -9.36
C ASN A 46 -2.38 -8.79 -10.71
N ASN A 47 -2.54 -7.78 -11.54
CA ASN A 47 -1.80 -7.59 -12.78
C ASN A 47 -0.48 -6.88 -12.46
N LYS A 48 0.49 -7.62 -11.98
CA LYS A 48 1.77 -7.28 -11.35
C LYS A 48 2.65 -6.29 -12.10
N PHE A 49 2.39 -6.10 -13.37
CA PHE A 49 3.23 -5.32 -14.28
C PHE A 49 2.66 -3.94 -14.62
N ASN A 50 1.53 -3.56 -14.02
CA ASN A 50 0.84 -2.31 -14.37
C ASN A 50 0.30 -1.55 -13.15
N ILE A 51 1.15 -1.41 -12.10
CA ILE A 51 0.81 -0.66 -10.89
C ILE A 51 0.49 0.79 -11.23
N GLU A 52 1.23 1.36 -12.19
CA GLU A 52 1.05 2.74 -12.61
C GLU A 52 -0.34 2.98 -13.24
N GLU A 53 -0.77 2.11 -14.17
CA GLU A 53 -2.07 2.24 -14.83
C GLU A 53 -3.27 1.87 -13.94
N THR A 54 -3.05 1.14 -12.88
CA THR A 54 -4.13 0.66 -12.00
C THR A 54 -4.14 1.37 -10.67
N THR A 55 -3.14 1.11 -9.84
CA THR A 55 -3.07 1.62 -8.46
C THR A 55 -2.84 3.12 -8.44
N VAL A 56 -1.88 3.65 -9.22
CA VAL A 56 -1.59 5.09 -9.24
C VAL A 56 -2.78 5.88 -9.80
N ARG A 57 -3.38 5.42 -10.89
CA ARG A 57 -4.55 6.09 -11.48
C ARG A 57 -5.74 6.14 -10.54
N LEU A 58 -6.00 5.06 -9.78
CA LEU A 58 -7.08 5.05 -8.81
C LEU A 58 -6.75 5.91 -7.59
N ALA A 59 -5.49 5.90 -7.14
CA ALA A 59 -5.00 6.76 -6.08
C ALA A 59 -5.10 8.24 -6.45
N ASP A 60 -4.77 8.60 -7.69
CA ASP A 60 -4.94 9.94 -8.23
C ASP A 60 -6.40 10.40 -8.15
N PHE A 61 -7.33 9.60 -8.66
CA PHE A 61 -8.76 9.91 -8.58
C PHE A 61 -9.26 10.12 -7.15
N ILE A 62 -8.86 9.25 -6.21
CA ILE A 62 -9.26 9.37 -4.80
C ILE A 62 -8.67 10.63 -4.16
N CYS A 63 -7.40 10.90 -4.43
CA CYS A 63 -6.68 12.03 -3.85
C CYS A 63 -7.14 13.37 -4.44
N ASN A 64 -7.20 13.47 -5.77
CA ASN A 64 -7.37 14.76 -6.46
C ASN A 64 -8.82 15.07 -6.84
N ASP A 65 -9.63 14.07 -7.22
CA ASP A 65 -11.05 14.32 -7.56
C ASP A 65 -11.96 14.24 -6.32
N LEU A 66 -11.69 13.27 -5.41
CA LEU A 66 -12.51 13.10 -4.21
C LEU A 66 -11.95 13.83 -2.97
N HIS A 67 -10.72 14.32 -3.02
CA HIS A 67 -10.03 14.99 -1.92
C HIS A 67 -9.95 14.15 -0.63
N ILE A 68 -9.76 12.82 -0.78
CA ILE A 68 -9.62 11.87 0.32
C ILE A 68 -8.15 11.48 0.45
N PRO A 69 -7.55 11.53 1.66
CA PRO A 69 -6.18 11.04 1.88
C PRO A 69 -6.04 9.60 1.39
N THR A 70 -4.97 9.33 0.63
CA THR A 70 -4.82 8.07 -0.10
C THR A 70 -3.51 7.38 0.26
N ILE A 71 -3.56 6.05 0.39
CA ILE A 71 -2.41 5.17 0.63
C ILE A 71 -2.30 4.18 -0.52
N ALA A 72 -1.15 4.13 -1.20
CA ALA A 72 -0.91 3.16 -2.26
C ALA A 72 -0.14 1.93 -1.73
N HIS A 73 -0.60 0.72 -2.06
CA HIS A 73 0.09 -0.50 -1.67
C HIS A 73 1.25 -0.82 -2.62
N LEU A 74 2.38 -1.23 -2.05
CA LEU A 74 3.57 -1.68 -2.77
C LEU A 74 4.00 -3.06 -2.28
N PRO A 75 3.69 -4.15 -3.03
CA PRO A 75 4.09 -5.51 -2.69
C PRO A 75 5.53 -5.80 -3.16
N ALA A 76 6.46 -5.89 -2.22
CA ALA A 76 7.90 -6.01 -2.44
C ALA A 76 8.29 -7.16 -3.39
N VAL A 77 7.71 -8.34 -3.18
CA VAL A 77 8.17 -9.61 -3.79
C VAL A 77 8.15 -9.62 -5.33
N TYR A 78 7.38 -8.74 -5.97
CA TYR A 78 7.27 -8.66 -7.43
C TYR A 78 7.80 -7.35 -8.02
N LEU A 79 8.46 -6.54 -7.23
CA LEU A 79 8.98 -5.24 -7.68
C LEU A 79 10.50 -5.29 -7.83
N THR A 80 11.01 -4.68 -8.87
CA THR A 80 12.41 -4.30 -8.97
C THR A 80 12.61 -2.90 -8.41
N LYS A 81 13.84 -2.51 -8.15
CA LYS A 81 14.18 -1.15 -7.73
C LYS A 81 13.73 -0.10 -8.72
N GLU A 82 13.88 -0.39 -10.01
CA GLU A 82 13.44 0.50 -11.09
C GLU A 82 11.91 0.68 -11.03
N MET A 83 11.15 -0.40 -10.93
CA MET A 83 9.68 -0.34 -10.83
C MET A 83 9.23 0.45 -9.60
N VAL A 84 9.89 0.29 -8.46
CA VAL A 84 9.59 1.07 -7.24
C VAL A 84 9.86 2.55 -7.48
N THR A 85 11.01 2.90 -8.07
CA THR A 85 11.36 4.29 -8.37
C THR A 85 10.37 4.94 -9.32
N GLU A 86 9.98 4.23 -10.39
CA GLU A 86 8.98 4.70 -11.35
C GLU A 86 7.62 4.91 -10.68
N THR A 87 7.17 3.94 -9.87
CA THR A 87 5.90 4.03 -9.14
C THR A 87 5.91 5.19 -8.14
N LEU A 88 6.97 5.37 -7.34
CA LEU A 88 7.09 6.48 -6.42
C LEU A 88 7.09 7.82 -7.15
N THR A 89 7.77 7.91 -8.30
CA THR A 89 7.76 9.10 -9.14
C THR A 89 6.37 9.41 -9.69
N ALA A 90 5.61 8.39 -10.07
CA ALA A 90 4.25 8.55 -10.56
C ALA A 90 3.29 8.98 -9.43
N LEU A 91 3.43 8.39 -8.23
CA LEU A 91 2.67 8.79 -7.04
C LEU A 91 2.97 10.23 -6.60
N ASP A 92 4.25 10.62 -6.64
CA ASP A 92 4.70 11.98 -6.31
C ASP A 92 4.06 13.04 -7.25
N LYS A 93 4.01 12.75 -8.54
CA LYS A 93 3.36 13.63 -9.54
C LYS A 93 1.88 13.87 -9.28
N VAL A 94 1.19 12.91 -8.69
CA VAL A 94 -0.24 13.02 -8.35
C VAL A 94 -0.47 13.40 -6.88
N GLY A 95 0.58 13.73 -6.12
CA GLY A 95 0.48 14.22 -4.74
C GLY A 95 0.17 13.12 -3.70
N VAL A 96 0.35 11.85 -4.03
CA VAL A 96 0.17 10.73 -3.10
C VAL A 96 1.51 10.36 -2.48
N HIS A 97 1.75 10.78 -1.25
CA HIS A 97 3.03 10.60 -0.56
C HIS A 97 2.99 9.58 0.58
N LYS A 98 1.94 8.76 0.64
CA LYS A 98 1.81 7.69 1.64
C LYS A 98 1.68 6.34 0.96
N VAL A 99 2.53 5.40 1.36
CA VAL A 99 2.56 4.04 0.81
C VAL A 99 2.48 2.98 1.91
N LEU A 100 1.78 1.88 1.62
CA LEU A 100 1.80 0.68 2.45
C LEU A 100 2.82 -0.30 1.86
N ALA A 101 3.96 -0.45 2.55
CA ALA A 101 4.98 -1.41 2.19
C ALA A 101 4.66 -2.79 2.79
N LEU A 102 4.44 -3.77 1.94
CA LEU A 102 4.17 -5.15 2.33
C LEU A 102 5.05 -6.11 1.54
N ARG A 103 5.22 -7.35 2.04
CA ARG A 103 5.95 -8.37 1.29
C ARG A 103 5.21 -8.73 0.00
N GLY A 104 3.91 -8.91 0.10
CA GLY A 104 3.07 -9.52 -0.93
C GLY A 104 3.03 -11.04 -0.81
N ASP A 105 1.98 -11.64 -1.39
CA ASP A 105 1.78 -13.08 -1.42
C ASP A 105 2.62 -13.71 -2.52
N ILE A 106 3.22 -14.86 -2.24
CA ILE A 106 3.93 -15.64 -3.26
C ILE A 106 2.92 -16.48 -4.02
N LEU A 107 2.79 -16.23 -5.31
CA LEU A 107 1.87 -16.96 -6.18
C LEU A 107 2.57 -18.14 -6.84
N PRO A 108 1.88 -19.30 -6.98
CA PRO A 108 2.51 -20.53 -7.46
C PRO A 108 3.16 -20.43 -8.84
N ASP A 109 2.58 -19.62 -9.73
CA ASP A 109 2.96 -19.56 -11.15
C ASP A 109 3.77 -18.31 -11.52
N VAL A 110 4.28 -17.57 -10.53
CA VAL A 110 5.02 -16.35 -10.78
C VAL A 110 6.28 -16.29 -9.94
N GLU A 111 7.41 -16.25 -10.65
CA GLU A 111 8.71 -16.13 -9.99
C GLU A 111 8.85 -14.74 -9.33
N PRO A 112 9.16 -14.69 -8.02
CA PRO A 112 9.47 -13.45 -7.33
C PRO A 112 10.69 -12.75 -7.92
N GLN A 113 10.69 -11.42 -7.86
CA GLN A 113 11.90 -10.64 -8.13
C GLN A 113 12.90 -10.81 -6.98
N LYS A 114 14.16 -10.46 -7.23
CA LYS A 114 15.25 -10.70 -6.26
C LYS A 114 15.67 -9.44 -5.48
N ASP A 115 15.14 -8.28 -5.85
CA ASP A 115 15.57 -7.01 -5.28
C ASP A 115 15.06 -6.80 -3.85
N PHE A 116 13.88 -7.34 -3.54
CA PHE A 116 13.26 -7.23 -2.23
C PHE A 116 12.70 -8.59 -1.79
N VAL A 117 13.18 -9.10 -0.68
CA VAL A 117 12.69 -10.38 -0.10
C VAL A 117 11.59 -10.10 0.93
N TYR A 118 11.74 -9.03 1.71
CA TYR A 118 10.84 -8.63 2.78
C TYR A 118 10.37 -7.19 2.62
N ALA A 119 9.30 -6.85 3.31
CA ALA A 119 8.83 -5.47 3.37
C ALA A 119 9.90 -4.50 3.92
N THR A 120 10.78 -4.96 4.83
CA THR A 120 11.89 -4.16 5.36
C THR A 120 12.85 -3.69 4.28
N ASP A 121 13.17 -4.55 3.32
CA ASP A 121 14.08 -4.20 2.22
C ASP A 121 13.49 -3.08 1.36
N LEU A 122 12.18 -3.16 1.10
CA LEU A 122 11.44 -2.12 0.39
C LEU A 122 11.38 -0.81 1.19
N ILE A 123 11.12 -0.88 2.50
CA ILE A 123 11.09 0.29 3.39
C ILE A 123 12.44 1.01 3.38
N GLU A 124 13.54 0.28 3.53
CA GLU A 124 14.90 0.83 3.48
C GLU A 124 15.17 1.53 2.15
N TYR A 125 14.76 0.90 1.05
CA TYR A 125 14.93 1.47 -0.27
C TYR A 125 14.14 2.76 -0.44
N ILE A 126 12.85 2.77 -0.08
CA ILE A 126 12.01 3.98 -0.17
C ILE A 126 12.57 5.11 0.71
N LYS A 127 12.98 4.80 1.95
CA LYS A 127 13.58 5.81 2.85
C LYS A 127 14.82 6.44 2.29
N LYS A 128 15.61 5.68 1.54
CA LYS A 128 16.84 6.18 0.91
C LYS A 128 16.56 7.03 -0.34
N GLU A 129 15.71 6.54 -1.23
CA GLU A 129 15.48 7.15 -2.55
C GLU A 129 14.41 8.25 -2.53
N ALA A 130 13.40 8.12 -1.65
CA ALA A 130 12.28 9.04 -1.54
C ALA A 130 11.92 9.31 -0.05
N PRO A 131 12.79 9.95 0.74
CA PRO A 131 12.63 10.08 2.19
C PRO A 131 11.42 10.91 2.63
N HIS A 132 10.79 11.64 1.72
CA HIS A 132 9.58 12.42 1.98
C HIS A 132 8.30 11.57 2.00
N PHE A 133 8.36 10.31 1.51
CA PHE A 133 7.23 9.41 1.62
C PHE A 133 7.01 8.93 3.06
N GLU A 134 5.76 8.98 3.49
CA GLU A 134 5.30 8.32 4.70
C GLU A 134 5.04 6.84 4.40
N ILE A 135 5.62 5.96 5.20
CA ILE A 135 5.51 4.52 4.99
C ILE A 135 4.71 3.91 6.13
N VAL A 136 3.64 3.20 5.81
CA VAL A 136 2.88 2.36 6.72
C VAL A 136 3.23 0.89 6.48
N GLY A 137 3.16 0.09 7.54
CA GLY A 137 3.46 -1.34 7.48
C GLY A 137 2.23 -2.18 7.85
N ALA A 138 2.08 -3.34 7.19
CA ALA A 138 1.08 -4.32 7.59
C ALA A 138 1.53 -5.08 8.86
N CYS A 139 0.57 -5.37 9.74
CA CYS A 139 0.77 -6.27 10.88
C CYS A 139 -0.40 -7.26 11.00
N TYR A 140 -0.16 -8.35 11.70
CA TYR A 140 -1.14 -9.40 11.95
C TYR A 140 -1.34 -9.51 13.48
N PRO A 141 -2.45 -9.00 14.03
CA PRO A 141 -2.71 -9.09 15.47
C PRO A 141 -2.74 -10.52 16.00
N GLU A 142 -3.19 -11.47 15.17
CA GLU A 142 -3.24 -12.90 15.48
C GLU A 142 -1.89 -13.61 15.30
N GLY A 143 -0.88 -12.93 14.78
CA GLY A 143 0.40 -13.48 14.36
C GLY A 143 0.44 -13.86 12.88
N HIS A 144 1.58 -13.64 12.24
CA HIS A 144 1.76 -13.97 10.82
C HIS A 144 1.81 -15.49 10.61
N PRO A 145 1.05 -16.06 9.65
CA PRO A 145 1.01 -17.52 9.43
C PRO A 145 2.37 -18.14 9.11
N ASP A 146 3.26 -17.42 8.43
CA ASP A 146 4.60 -17.87 8.11
C ASP A 146 5.60 -17.65 9.25
N SER A 147 5.19 -17.06 10.38
CA SER A 147 6.08 -16.84 11.51
C SER A 147 6.18 -18.11 12.36
N PRO A 148 7.37 -18.52 12.81
CA PRO A 148 7.53 -19.74 13.59
C PRO A 148 6.85 -19.66 14.97
N ASN A 149 6.64 -18.46 15.50
CA ASN A 149 5.96 -18.18 16.75
C ASN A 149 5.68 -16.67 16.91
N GLN A 150 4.81 -16.31 17.88
CA GLN A 150 4.44 -14.91 18.15
C GLN A 150 5.63 -14.03 18.55
N ILE A 151 6.62 -14.55 19.28
CA ILE A 151 7.78 -13.75 19.71
C ILE A 151 8.60 -13.33 18.48
N SER A 152 8.83 -14.24 17.55
CA SER A 152 9.52 -13.95 16.29
C SER A 152 8.74 -12.96 15.45
N ASP A 153 7.42 -13.06 15.43
CA ASP A 153 6.55 -12.15 14.70
C ASP A 153 6.62 -10.72 15.26
N ILE A 154 6.52 -10.58 16.58
CA ILE A 154 6.67 -9.29 17.27
C ILE A 154 8.07 -8.69 17.01
N GLN A 155 9.13 -9.52 17.00
CA GLN A 155 10.49 -9.04 16.70
C GLN A 155 10.61 -8.58 15.24
N ASN A 156 9.95 -9.26 14.30
CA ASN A 156 9.90 -8.84 12.91
C ASN A 156 9.09 -7.55 12.72
N LEU A 157 7.98 -7.41 13.45
CA LEU A 157 7.21 -6.15 13.46
C LEU A 157 8.06 -5.00 14.03
N LYS A 158 8.78 -5.24 15.13
CA LYS A 158 9.71 -4.25 15.68
C LYS A 158 10.77 -3.83 14.67
N LYS A 159 11.40 -4.78 13.97
CA LYS A 159 12.37 -4.47 12.90
C LYS A 159 11.75 -3.58 11.83
N LYS A 160 10.51 -3.87 11.42
CA LYS A 160 9.79 -3.08 10.43
C LYS A 160 9.60 -1.63 10.89
N VAL A 161 9.19 -1.43 12.16
CA VAL A 161 9.06 -0.09 12.75
C VAL A 161 10.42 0.61 12.86
N ASP A 162 11.44 -0.10 13.35
CA ASP A 162 12.81 0.44 13.48
C ASP A 162 13.38 0.86 12.11
N THR A 163 12.98 0.20 11.02
CA THR A 163 13.36 0.54 9.64
C THR A 163 12.66 1.82 9.14
N GLY A 164 11.60 2.27 9.80
CA GLY A 164 10.99 3.59 9.57
C GLY A 164 9.58 3.56 9.00
N CYS A 165 8.82 2.49 9.21
CA CYS A 165 7.37 2.53 9.00
C CYS A 165 6.61 2.87 10.29
N SER A 166 5.40 3.37 10.14
CA SER A 166 4.44 3.63 11.22
C SER A 166 3.25 2.67 11.12
#